data_2a26a5487c0c5ac90ba370b7aa7bd12b
#
_entry.id   2a26a5487c0c5ac90ba370b7aa7bd12b
#
_cell.length_a   1.000
_cell.length_b   1.000
_cell.length_c   1.000
_cell.angle_alpha   90.00
_cell.angle_beta   90.00
_cell.angle_gamma   90.00
#
_symmetry.space_group_name_H-M   'P 1'
#
loop_
_entity.id
_entity.type
_entity.pdbx_description
1 polymer ?
#
loop_
_entity_poly.entity_id
_entity_poly.type
_entity_poly.pdbx_seq_one_letter_code
_entity_poly.pdbx_strand_id
1 'polypeptide(L)'
;MYPDTESDSYGCYTGMALKEGEKVHVFYTGIENEEMIPCTCYARFDGEKLTDRKKIVEMDPDQTTMNYRDPYVWKRDSEYWMLTGAESKEHEGILMLYRGKQADSYEYAGRVRLLQNGQEAMLGYMLECPNYYEENQKGVLFCSPMGISSENKYDYKNVFSVVYMIGRPLDTERKEFHFSEMYELDKGFDFYAPQSYEDEKHRRILFGWLGNSKSEYPTD
;
A
#
# COMPACT_ATOMS: atom_id res chain seq x y z
N MET A 1 -0.38 -3.66 18.47
CA MET A 1 1.09 -3.80 18.31
C MET A 1 1.75 -2.63 19.03
N TYR A 2 2.81 -2.90 19.79
CA TYR A 2 3.56 -1.83 20.47
C TYR A 2 4.83 -1.53 19.70
N PRO A 3 5.27 -0.27 19.61
CA PRO A 3 6.54 0.12 19.01
C PRO A 3 7.68 -0.13 20.02
N ASP A 4 8.21 -1.35 20.00
CA ASP A 4 9.19 -1.83 21.01
C ASP A 4 10.43 -2.49 20.39
N THR A 5 10.66 -2.30 19.08
CA THR A 5 11.88 -2.68 18.38
C THR A 5 12.64 -1.44 17.89
N GLU A 6 13.91 -1.56 17.54
CA GLU A 6 14.69 -0.46 16.97
C GLU A 6 14.08 0.07 15.67
N SER A 7 13.46 -0.81 14.88
CA SER A 7 12.89 -0.46 13.58
C SER A 7 11.53 0.23 13.66
N ASP A 8 10.91 0.29 14.83
CA ASP A 8 9.59 0.88 15.02
C ASP A 8 9.43 1.62 16.35
N SER A 9 10.56 1.96 17.00
CA SER A 9 10.57 2.55 18.33
C SER A 9 9.77 3.85 18.45
N TYR A 10 9.53 4.51 17.33
CA TYR A 10 8.79 5.78 17.26
C TYR A 10 7.36 5.63 16.72
N GLY A 11 7.02 4.49 16.11
CA GLY A 11 5.66 4.20 15.66
C GLY A 11 5.52 2.99 14.77
N CYS A 12 4.31 2.43 14.77
CA CYS A 12 3.87 1.40 13.84
C CYS A 12 2.72 1.95 13.02
N TYR A 13 2.95 2.11 11.70
CA TYR A 13 1.93 2.58 10.77
C TYR A 13 1.28 1.41 10.04
N THR A 14 0.42 1.73 9.10
CA THR A 14 -0.38 0.78 8.32
C THR A 14 0.46 -0.36 7.72
N GLY A 15 -0.19 -1.49 7.63
CA GLY A 15 0.35 -2.70 7.03
C GLY A 15 -0.75 -3.70 6.71
N MET A 16 -0.36 -4.94 6.47
CA MET A 16 -1.28 -6.03 6.16
C MET A 16 -0.84 -7.35 6.76
N ALA A 17 -1.71 -8.35 6.72
CA ALA A 17 -1.39 -9.73 7.06
C ALA A 17 -1.61 -10.65 5.85
N LEU A 18 -0.69 -11.59 5.66
CA LEU A 18 -0.80 -12.66 4.67
C LEU A 18 -0.83 -14.02 5.38
N LYS A 19 -1.93 -14.76 5.21
CA LYS A 19 -2.04 -16.13 5.73
C LYS A 19 -1.49 -17.14 4.71
N GLU A 20 -0.60 -18.00 5.16
CA GLU A 20 -0.04 -19.10 4.36
C GLU A 20 -0.06 -20.40 5.17
N GLY A 21 -1.06 -21.24 4.93
CA GLY A 21 -1.35 -22.39 5.78
C GLY A 21 -1.66 -21.94 7.21
N GLU A 22 -0.91 -22.47 8.18
CA GLU A 22 -1.02 -22.11 9.59
C GLU A 22 -0.19 -20.86 9.97
N LYS A 23 0.60 -20.33 9.04
CA LYS A 23 1.44 -19.17 9.30
C LYS A 23 0.70 -17.89 8.93
N VAL A 24 0.83 -16.89 9.76
CA VAL A 24 0.35 -15.53 9.47
C VAL A 24 1.55 -14.58 9.48
N HIS A 25 1.86 -14.07 8.32
CA HIS A 25 2.89 -13.06 8.10
C HIS A 25 2.28 -11.67 8.23
N VAL A 26 2.91 -10.79 8.97
CA VAL A 26 2.45 -9.41 9.18
C VAL A 26 3.52 -8.49 8.62
N PHE A 27 3.10 -7.55 7.79
CA PHE A 27 3.93 -6.53 7.19
C PHE A 27 3.40 -5.16 7.63
N TYR A 28 4.27 -4.24 7.99
CA TYR A 28 3.86 -2.92 8.45
C TYR A 28 4.96 -1.90 8.24
N THR A 29 4.61 -0.63 8.31
CA THR A 29 5.59 0.44 8.29
C THR A 29 6.05 0.72 9.71
N GLY A 30 7.34 0.57 9.97
CA GLY A 30 7.99 1.00 11.19
C GLY A 30 8.53 2.42 11.04
N ILE A 31 8.54 3.18 12.13
CA ILE A 31 9.19 4.49 12.25
C ILE A 31 10.32 4.36 13.28
N GLU A 32 11.55 4.56 12.82
CA GLU A 32 12.72 4.18 13.59
C GLU A 32 13.05 5.14 14.73
N ASN A 33 12.89 6.45 14.53
CA ASN A 33 13.42 7.46 15.43
C ASN A 33 12.69 8.80 15.32
N GLU A 34 13.18 9.80 16.06
CA GLU A 34 12.65 11.19 16.08
C GLU A 34 12.71 11.88 14.72
N GLU A 35 13.58 11.46 13.83
CA GLU A 35 13.67 11.95 12.45
C GLU A 35 12.56 11.37 11.56
N MET A 36 11.72 10.50 12.11
CA MET A 36 10.59 9.86 11.45
C MET A 36 11.00 9.00 10.24
N ILE A 37 12.17 8.35 10.31
CA ILE A 37 12.65 7.51 9.20
C ILE A 37 11.78 6.26 9.07
N PRO A 38 11.09 6.09 7.94
CA PRO A 38 10.22 4.95 7.71
C PRO A 38 11.01 3.75 7.17
N CYS A 39 10.57 2.56 7.54
CA CYS A 39 11.05 1.31 6.95
C CYS A 39 9.89 0.31 6.82
N THR A 40 10.08 -0.75 6.05
CA THR A 40 9.13 -1.87 6.05
C THR A 40 9.59 -2.92 7.04
N CYS A 41 8.70 -3.28 7.95
CA CYS A 41 8.90 -4.28 8.96
C CYS A 41 8.08 -5.55 8.68
N TYR A 42 8.59 -6.65 9.18
CA TYR A 42 7.97 -7.97 9.18
C TYR A 42 7.79 -8.47 10.61
N ALA A 43 6.72 -9.21 10.82
CA ALA A 43 6.51 -10.04 12.01
C ALA A 43 5.76 -11.31 11.64
N ARG A 44 5.79 -12.29 12.52
CA ARG A 44 4.93 -13.47 12.45
C ARG A 44 3.92 -13.42 13.61
N PHE A 45 2.66 -13.69 13.32
CA PHE A 45 1.63 -13.85 14.35
C PHE A 45 1.47 -15.32 14.68
N ASP A 46 1.60 -15.67 15.95
CA ASP A 46 1.55 -17.08 16.44
C ASP A 46 0.16 -17.47 16.98
N GLY A 47 -0.82 -16.58 16.86
CA GLY A 47 -2.18 -16.73 17.39
C GLY A 47 -2.44 -15.91 18.66
N GLU A 48 -1.39 -15.44 19.34
CA GLU A 48 -1.48 -14.63 20.55
C GLU A 48 -0.71 -13.32 20.42
N LYS A 49 0.50 -13.38 19.85
CA LYS A 49 1.40 -12.24 19.78
C LYS A 49 2.20 -12.22 18.48
N LEU A 50 2.84 -11.08 18.22
CA LEU A 50 3.80 -10.93 17.13
C LEU A 50 5.19 -11.41 17.59
N THR A 51 5.81 -12.26 16.78
CA THR A 51 7.16 -12.80 16.96
C THR A 51 8.01 -12.49 15.73
N ASP A 52 9.31 -12.75 15.79
CA ASP A 52 10.26 -12.63 14.68
C ASP A 52 10.23 -11.23 14.02
N ARG A 53 10.01 -10.20 14.83
CA ARG A 53 9.91 -8.80 14.35
C ARG A 53 11.27 -8.32 13.87
N LYS A 54 11.31 -7.78 12.65
CA LYS A 54 12.53 -7.23 12.05
C LYS A 54 12.21 -6.28 10.91
N LYS A 55 13.14 -5.37 10.64
CA LYS A 55 13.16 -4.60 9.40
C LYS A 55 13.52 -5.52 8.23
N ILE A 56 12.80 -5.40 7.12
CA ILE A 56 13.00 -6.18 5.90
C ILE A 56 13.31 -5.34 4.67
N VAL A 57 12.93 -4.05 4.67
CA VAL A 57 13.29 -3.08 3.63
C VAL A 57 13.57 -1.73 4.28
N GLU A 58 14.67 -1.12 3.91
CA GLU A 58 14.98 0.27 4.23
C GLU A 58 14.43 1.20 3.16
N MET A 59 13.94 2.37 3.57
CA MET A 59 13.61 3.44 2.66
C MET A 59 14.89 3.92 1.95
N ASP A 60 14.82 4.08 0.63
CA ASP A 60 15.95 4.60 -0.16
C ASP A 60 15.85 6.14 -0.26
N PRO A 61 16.73 6.88 0.43
CA PRO A 61 16.68 8.34 0.45
C PRO A 61 17.05 9.00 -0.88
N ASP A 62 17.64 8.25 -1.82
CA ASP A 62 17.94 8.76 -3.15
C ASP A 62 16.72 8.70 -4.09
N GLN A 63 15.76 7.82 -3.81
CA GLN A 63 14.57 7.63 -4.64
C GLN A 63 13.30 8.25 -4.04
N THR A 64 13.17 8.29 -2.71
CA THR A 64 11.94 8.73 -2.05
C THR A 64 12.20 9.82 -1.01
N THR A 65 11.16 10.58 -0.70
CA THR A 65 11.11 11.42 0.50
C THR A 65 10.83 10.53 1.73
N MET A 66 10.61 11.15 2.90
CA MET A 66 10.16 10.42 4.11
C MET A 66 8.70 9.91 3.99
N ASN A 67 8.00 10.24 2.92
CA ASN A 67 6.71 9.64 2.58
C ASN A 67 6.95 8.29 1.88
N TYR A 68 7.13 7.25 2.70
CA TYR A 68 7.30 5.85 2.28
C TYR A 68 6.56 4.98 3.30
N ARG A 69 5.51 4.24 2.91
CA ARG A 69 4.67 3.45 3.84
C ARG A 69 3.73 2.46 3.17
N ASP A 70 3.01 1.72 3.99
CA ASP A 70 1.85 0.89 3.67
C ASP A 70 2.20 -0.30 2.76
N PRO A 71 3.04 -1.23 3.22
CA PRO A 71 3.38 -2.40 2.43
C PRO A 71 2.16 -3.28 2.18
N TYR A 72 1.96 -3.71 0.93
CA TYR A 72 0.97 -4.68 0.51
C TYR A 72 1.66 -5.86 -0.17
N VAL A 73 1.44 -7.06 0.33
CA VAL A 73 2.14 -8.28 -0.12
C VAL A 73 1.16 -9.27 -0.72
N TRP A 74 1.55 -9.88 -1.81
CA TRP A 74 0.85 -11.03 -2.39
C TRP A 74 1.86 -12.09 -2.83
N LYS A 75 1.37 -13.31 -3.01
CA LYS A 75 2.16 -14.40 -3.56
C LYS A 75 1.72 -14.69 -4.98
N ARG A 76 2.67 -14.82 -5.88
CA ARG A 76 2.45 -15.27 -7.25
C ARG A 76 3.44 -16.41 -7.53
N ASP A 77 2.91 -17.57 -7.84
CA ASP A 77 3.70 -18.80 -7.99
C ASP A 77 4.51 -19.12 -6.71
N SER A 78 5.81 -19.14 -6.80
CA SER A 78 6.71 -19.42 -5.68
C SER A 78 7.36 -18.15 -5.10
N GLU A 79 6.92 -16.97 -5.51
CA GLU A 79 7.54 -15.69 -5.13
C GLU A 79 6.57 -14.79 -4.39
N TYR A 80 7.13 -13.97 -3.52
CA TYR A 80 6.43 -12.90 -2.83
C TYR A 80 6.71 -11.59 -3.55
N TRP A 81 5.67 -10.83 -3.75
CA TRP A 81 5.73 -9.48 -4.31
C TRP A 81 5.18 -8.50 -3.29
N MET A 82 5.77 -7.33 -3.23
CA MET A 82 5.33 -6.29 -2.31
C MET A 82 5.28 -4.95 -3.04
N LEU A 83 4.16 -4.24 -2.88
CA LEU A 83 4.03 -2.82 -3.20
C LEU A 83 4.16 -2.00 -1.93
N THR A 84 4.84 -0.88 -2.03
CA THR A 84 4.86 0.14 -0.98
C THR A 84 4.56 1.49 -1.62
N GLY A 85 3.70 2.27 -1.00
CA GLY A 85 3.43 3.63 -1.44
C GLY A 85 4.56 4.56 -1.08
N ALA A 86 4.86 5.51 -1.95
CA ALA A 86 5.89 6.51 -1.70
C ALA A 86 5.65 7.82 -2.45
N GLU A 87 6.37 8.85 -2.01
CA GLU A 87 6.57 10.10 -2.73
C GLU A 87 8.00 10.14 -3.27
N SER A 88 8.15 10.39 -4.58
CA SER A 88 9.47 10.53 -5.19
C SER A 88 10.14 11.85 -4.80
N LYS A 89 11.42 12.02 -5.15
CA LYS A 89 12.15 13.28 -4.97
C LYS A 89 11.59 14.43 -5.79
N GLU A 90 10.90 14.10 -6.88
CA GLU A 90 10.21 15.06 -7.75
C GLU A 90 8.79 15.39 -7.25
N HIS A 91 8.41 14.94 -6.05
CA HIS A 91 7.08 15.10 -5.46
C HIS A 91 5.96 14.45 -6.29
N GLU A 92 6.23 13.24 -6.77
CA GLU A 92 5.27 12.42 -7.49
C GLU A 92 4.88 11.19 -6.66
N GLY A 93 3.58 10.87 -6.65
CA GLY A 93 3.09 9.64 -6.03
C GLY A 93 3.52 8.40 -6.81
N ILE A 94 4.23 7.50 -6.16
CA ILE A 94 4.80 6.31 -6.78
C ILE A 94 4.50 5.03 -6.01
N LEU A 95 4.55 3.89 -6.70
CA LEU A 95 4.53 2.56 -6.11
C LEU A 95 5.88 1.90 -6.30
N MET A 96 6.52 1.54 -5.20
CA MET A 96 7.77 0.79 -5.18
C MET A 96 7.44 -0.71 -5.18
N LEU A 97 8.03 -1.46 -6.10
CA LEU A 97 7.85 -2.91 -6.22
C LEU A 97 9.08 -3.62 -5.68
N TYR A 98 8.82 -4.62 -4.86
CA TYR A 98 9.85 -5.50 -4.32
C TYR A 98 9.51 -6.96 -4.62
N ARG A 99 10.53 -7.79 -4.73
CA ARG A 99 10.44 -9.23 -4.97
C ARG A 99 11.16 -10.01 -3.88
N GLY A 100 10.56 -11.10 -3.41
CA GLY A 100 11.14 -11.97 -2.41
C GLY A 100 10.94 -13.44 -2.73
N LYS A 101 11.91 -14.28 -2.35
CA LYS A 101 11.76 -15.74 -2.35
C LYS A 101 11.19 -16.26 -1.03
N GLN A 102 11.25 -15.43 0.00
CA GLN A 102 10.73 -15.69 1.33
C GLN A 102 9.89 -14.50 1.79
N ALA A 103 8.91 -14.75 2.65
CA ALA A 103 8.01 -13.71 3.14
C ALA A 103 8.72 -12.60 3.92
N ASP A 104 9.92 -12.83 4.39
CA ASP A 104 10.67 -11.95 5.28
C ASP A 104 11.99 -11.43 4.66
N SER A 105 12.12 -11.49 3.33
CA SER A 105 13.33 -11.03 2.61
C SER A 105 12.98 -10.57 1.20
N TYR A 106 13.27 -9.31 0.91
CA TYR A 106 12.90 -8.65 -0.35
C TYR A 106 14.08 -7.89 -0.97
N GLU A 107 14.06 -7.84 -2.29
CA GLU A 107 14.95 -7.01 -3.10
C GLU A 107 14.10 -6.01 -3.89
N TYR A 108 14.62 -4.81 -4.07
CA TYR A 108 13.95 -3.79 -4.89
C TYR A 108 13.92 -4.24 -6.35
N ALA A 109 12.73 -4.30 -6.93
CA ALA A 109 12.51 -4.70 -8.32
C ALA A 109 12.35 -3.50 -9.25
N GLY A 110 11.87 -2.37 -8.74
CA GLY A 110 11.70 -1.13 -9.52
C GLY A 110 10.45 -0.34 -9.11
N ARG A 111 10.25 0.81 -9.74
CA ARG A 111 9.04 1.63 -9.65
C ARG A 111 7.98 1.08 -10.61
N VAL A 112 6.73 0.96 -10.17
CA VAL A 112 5.61 0.60 -11.04
C VAL A 112 5.14 1.83 -11.82
N ARG A 113 5.06 1.69 -13.13
CA ARG A 113 4.45 2.68 -14.02
C ARG A 113 2.95 2.40 -14.14
N LEU A 114 2.14 3.39 -13.85
CA LEU A 114 0.69 3.35 -14.02
C LEU A 114 0.35 3.88 -15.42
N LEU A 115 -0.15 3.01 -16.30
CA LEU A 115 -0.34 3.35 -17.72
C LEU A 115 -1.84 3.39 -18.05
N GLN A 116 -2.41 4.60 -18.09
CA GLN A 116 -3.77 4.83 -18.52
C GLN A 116 -3.83 4.99 -20.05
N ASN A 117 -4.48 4.06 -20.73
CA ASN A 117 -4.56 4.04 -22.19
C ASN A 117 -3.19 4.16 -22.89
N GLY A 118 -2.14 3.60 -22.25
CA GLY A 118 -0.76 3.61 -22.76
C GLY A 118 0.04 4.86 -22.43
N GLN A 119 -0.52 5.83 -21.72
CA GLN A 119 0.16 7.02 -21.21
C GLN A 119 0.40 6.91 -19.72
N GLU A 120 1.54 7.36 -19.24
CA GLU A 120 1.85 7.34 -17.81
C GLU A 120 0.93 8.31 -17.05
N ALA A 121 0.24 7.78 -16.04
CA ALA A 121 -0.66 8.54 -15.20
C ALA A 121 0.04 8.93 -13.90
N MET A 122 0.01 10.21 -13.57
CA MET A 122 0.51 10.73 -12.31
C MET A 122 -0.65 10.99 -11.36
N LEU A 123 -0.63 10.33 -10.20
CA LEU A 123 -1.74 10.35 -9.25
C LEU A 123 -1.32 11.07 -7.96
N GLY A 124 -1.32 12.39 -7.99
CA GLY A 124 -0.94 13.20 -6.83
C GLY A 124 0.54 13.09 -6.46
N TYR A 125 0.90 13.46 -5.22
CA TYR A 125 2.29 13.46 -4.75
C TYR A 125 2.68 12.25 -3.89
N MET A 126 1.71 11.49 -3.37
CA MET A 126 1.91 10.30 -2.57
C MET A 126 0.80 9.28 -2.83
N LEU A 127 1.15 8.00 -2.97
CA LEU A 127 0.18 6.92 -3.09
C LEU A 127 0.15 6.11 -1.80
N GLU A 128 -0.84 6.35 -0.94
CA GLU A 128 -1.02 5.61 0.32
C GLU A 128 -1.85 4.34 0.13
N CYS A 129 -1.70 3.41 1.04
CA CYS A 129 -2.50 2.20 1.19
C CYS A 129 -2.71 1.43 -0.13
N PRO A 130 -1.66 1.12 -0.91
CA PRO A 130 -1.84 0.32 -2.11
C PRO A 130 -2.39 -1.05 -1.76
N ASN A 131 -3.33 -1.52 -2.56
CA ASN A 131 -3.83 -2.89 -2.51
C ASN A 131 -3.89 -3.44 -3.93
N TYR A 132 -3.44 -4.67 -4.11
CA TYR A 132 -3.42 -5.32 -5.41
C TYR A 132 -3.88 -6.77 -5.31
N TYR A 133 -4.75 -7.18 -6.20
CA TYR A 133 -5.11 -8.59 -6.38
C TYR A 133 -5.46 -8.89 -7.83
N GLU A 134 -5.48 -10.17 -8.15
CA GLU A 134 -5.84 -10.66 -9.47
C GLU A 134 -7.11 -11.49 -9.39
N GLU A 135 -8.04 -11.25 -10.30
CA GLU A 135 -9.26 -12.01 -10.44
C GLU A 135 -9.69 -12.06 -11.91
N ASN A 136 -10.08 -13.25 -12.38
CA ASN A 136 -10.55 -13.46 -13.75
C ASN A 136 -9.63 -12.85 -14.83
N GLN A 137 -8.31 -13.06 -14.70
CA GLN A 137 -7.26 -12.54 -15.60
C GLN A 137 -7.18 -11.00 -15.64
N LYS A 138 -7.69 -10.34 -14.65
CA LYS A 138 -7.57 -8.89 -14.46
C LYS A 138 -6.80 -8.60 -13.18
N GLY A 139 -6.03 -7.52 -13.21
CA GLY A 139 -5.47 -6.91 -12.02
C GLY A 139 -6.41 -5.84 -11.50
N VAL A 140 -6.61 -5.80 -10.20
CA VAL A 140 -7.32 -4.72 -9.50
C VAL A 140 -6.32 -4.05 -8.59
N LEU A 141 -6.11 -2.77 -8.79
CA LEU A 141 -5.25 -1.94 -7.96
C LEU A 141 -6.09 -0.81 -7.38
N PHE A 142 -6.02 -0.60 -6.08
CA PHE A 142 -6.52 0.62 -5.47
C PHE A 142 -5.51 1.20 -4.50
N CYS A 143 -5.59 2.52 -4.36
CA CYS A 143 -4.72 3.31 -3.49
C CYS A 143 -5.41 4.62 -3.10
N SER A 144 -4.79 5.33 -2.20
CA SER A 144 -5.26 6.64 -1.73
C SER A 144 -4.26 7.72 -2.15
N PRO A 145 -4.44 8.33 -3.35
CA PRO A 145 -3.53 9.37 -3.84
C PRO A 145 -3.75 10.67 -3.09
N MET A 146 -2.70 11.17 -2.46
CA MET A 146 -2.70 12.51 -1.85
C MET A 146 -2.44 13.58 -2.91
N GLY A 147 -3.26 14.63 -2.90
CA GLY A 147 -3.11 15.75 -3.83
C GLY A 147 -3.67 15.50 -5.23
N ILE A 148 -4.45 14.43 -5.42
CA ILE A 148 -5.19 14.24 -6.67
C ILE A 148 -6.26 15.34 -6.81
N SER A 149 -6.46 15.83 -8.02
CA SER A 149 -7.46 16.86 -8.31
C SER A 149 -8.12 16.63 -9.66
N SER A 150 -9.29 17.22 -9.85
CA SER A 150 -10.02 17.25 -11.12
C SER A 150 -10.68 18.60 -11.32
N GLU A 151 -10.80 19.02 -12.59
CA GLU A 151 -11.60 20.18 -12.97
C GLU A 151 -13.11 19.87 -12.90
N ASN A 152 -13.50 18.60 -12.90
CA ASN A 152 -14.88 18.19 -12.71
C ASN A 152 -15.37 18.61 -11.31
N LYS A 153 -16.57 19.18 -11.26
CA LYS A 153 -17.19 19.71 -10.04
C LYS A 153 -17.37 18.65 -8.95
N TYR A 154 -17.50 17.39 -9.30
CA TYR A 154 -17.89 16.31 -8.38
C TYR A 154 -16.82 15.23 -8.19
N ASP A 155 -15.70 15.27 -8.90
CA ASP A 155 -14.66 14.26 -8.81
C ASP A 155 -13.49 14.75 -7.95
N TYR A 156 -12.98 13.87 -7.09
CA TYR A 156 -11.82 14.10 -6.20
C TYR A 156 -11.97 15.36 -5.35
N LYS A 157 -13.15 15.55 -4.73
CA LYS A 157 -13.43 16.73 -3.88
C LYS A 157 -13.27 16.45 -2.40
N ASN A 158 -13.00 15.21 -2.03
CA ASN A 158 -12.62 14.85 -0.66
C ASN A 158 -11.24 15.39 -0.32
N VAL A 159 -10.98 15.60 0.96
CA VAL A 159 -9.64 15.96 1.44
C VAL A 159 -8.62 14.91 1.00
N PHE A 160 -9.00 13.65 1.11
CA PHE A 160 -8.26 12.51 0.60
C PHE A 160 -9.22 11.57 -0.12
N SER A 161 -8.92 11.25 -1.36
CA SER A 161 -9.72 10.33 -2.18
C SER A 161 -9.10 8.94 -2.18
N VAL A 162 -9.95 7.93 -2.36
CA VAL A 162 -9.53 6.56 -2.65
C VAL A 162 -9.92 6.24 -4.08
N VAL A 163 -8.99 5.72 -4.86
CA VAL A 163 -9.23 5.36 -6.25
C VAL A 163 -9.00 3.87 -6.48
N TYR A 164 -9.69 3.33 -7.49
CA TYR A 164 -9.40 1.99 -7.99
C TYR A 164 -9.31 1.96 -9.51
N MET A 165 -8.51 1.04 -9.99
CA MET A 165 -8.28 0.77 -11.40
C MET A 165 -8.41 -0.71 -11.66
N ILE A 166 -9.08 -1.08 -12.75
CA ILE A 166 -9.14 -2.46 -13.23
C ILE A 166 -8.41 -2.53 -14.56
N GLY A 167 -7.42 -3.38 -14.62
CA GLY A 167 -6.54 -3.46 -15.76
C GLY A 167 -6.10 -4.89 -16.12
N ARG A 168 -5.01 -4.98 -16.86
CA ARG A 168 -4.30 -6.24 -17.03
C ARG A 168 -3.59 -6.60 -15.72
N PRO A 169 -3.29 -7.88 -15.45
CA PRO A 169 -2.39 -8.25 -14.36
C PRO A 169 -1.10 -7.42 -14.41
N LEU A 170 -0.60 -7.04 -13.23
CA LEU A 170 0.66 -6.29 -13.12
C LEU A 170 1.79 -7.06 -13.80
N ASP A 171 2.39 -6.46 -14.81
CA ASP A 171 3.60 -6.97 -15.44
C ASP A 171 4.79 -6.67 -14.52
N THR A 172 5.19 -7.65 -13.75
CA THR A 172 6.28 -7.51 -12.78
C THR A 172 7.66 -7.44 -13.42
N GLU A 173 7.83 -7.89 -14.66
CA GLU A 173 9.09 -7.78 -15.39
C GLU A 173 9.26 -6.35 -15.95
N ARG A 174 8.21 -5.80 -16.55
CA ARG A 174 8.22 -4.43 -17.06
C ARG A 174 7.92 -3.39 -15.99
N LYS A 175 7.36 -3.81 -14.84
CA LYS A 175 6.85 -2.95 -13.77
C LYS A 175 5.76 -2.01 -14.30
N GLU A 176 4.78 -2.56 -15.01
CA GLU A 176 3.73 -1.79 -15.65
C GLU A 176 2.35 -2.30 -15.25
N PHE A 177 1.48 -1.39 -14.86
CA PHE A 177 0.06 -1.66 -14.65
C PHE A 177 -0.76 -0.88 -15.69
N HIS A 178 -1.39 -1.60 -16.62
CA HIS A 178 -2.16 -1.04 -17.72
C HIS A 178 -3.65 -1.03 -17.40
N PHE A 179 -4.30 0.12 -17.46
CA PHE A 179 -5.72 0.31 -17.25
C PHE A 179 -6.33 1.33 -18.22
N SER A 180 -7.66 1.36 -18.35
CA SER A 180 -8.38 2.32 -19.19
C SER A 180 -8.94 3.48 -18.38
N GLU A 181 -9.57 3.18 -17.25
CA GLU A 181 -10.28 4.15 -16.43
C GLU A 181 -9.92 4.00 -14.96
N MET A 182 -9.97 5.11 -14.25
CA MET A 182 -9.79 5.21 -12.82
C MET A 182 -11.08 5.76 -12.21
N TYR A 183 -11.50 5.16 -11.10
CA TYR A 183 -12.72 5.51 -10.40
C TYR A 183 -12.45 5.85 -8.95
N GLU A 184 -13.19 6.81 -8.39
CA GLU A 184 -13.28 6.95 -6.96
C GLU A 184 -14.02 5.75 -6.36
N LEU A 185 -13.45 5.17 -5.32
CA LEU A 185 -14.04 4.03 -4.63
C LEU A 185 -15.26 4.44 -3.81
N ASP A 186 -15.20 5.62 -3.22
CA ASP A 186 -16.28 6.23 -2.46
C ASP A 186 -16.31 7.76 -2.71
N LYS A 187 -17.50 8.32 -2.91
CA LYS A 187 -17.71 9.76 -3.13
C LYS A 187 -18.26 10.47 -1.88
N GLY A 188 -18.33 9.78 -0.76
CA GLY A 188 -18.64 10.36 0.55
C GLY A 188 -17.44 11.06 1.16
N PHE A 189 -17.66 11.77 2.28
CA PHE A 189 -16.63 12.60 2.90
C PHE A 189 -15.61 11.83 3.74
N ASP A 190 -15.97 10.64 4.22
CA ASP A 190 -15.30 9.99 5.34
C ASP A 190 -14.93 8.53 5.05
N PHE A 191 -14.52 8.20 3.85
CA PHE A 191 -14.00 6.87 3.53
C PHE A 191 -12.54 6.95 3.12
N TYR A 192 -11.63 6.29 3.89
CA TYR A 192 -10.20 6.36 3.65
C TYR A 192 -9.46 5.08 4.05
N ALA A 193 -8.20 4.96 3.60
CA ALA A 193 -7.26 3.91 3.97
C ALA A 193 -7.83 2.49 3.87
N PRO A 194 -8.46 2.10 2.74
CA PRO A 194 -9.06 0.78 2.63
C PRO A 194 -8.01 -0.32 2.61
N GLN A 195 -8.39 -1.46 3.18
CA GLN A 195 -7.65 -2.70 3.12
C GLN A 195 -8.56 -3.81 2.63
N SER A 196 -8.01 -4.78 1.90
CA SER A 196 -8.78 -5.92 1.42
C SER A 196 -8.08 -7.24 1.67
N TYR A 197 -8.87 -8.27 1.86
CA TYR A 197 -8.40 -9.64 1.97
C TYR A 197 -9.39 -10.61 1.33
N GLU A 198 -8.94 -11.80 0.97
CA GLU A 198 -9.80 -12.89 0.53
C GLU A 198 -10.16 -13.77 1.73
N ASP A 199 -11.46 -14.00 1.93
CA ASP A 199 -11.95 -14.88 2.99
C ASP A 199 -11.92 -16.38 2.57
N GLU A 200 -12.27 -17.28 3.48
CA GLU A 200 -12.31 -18.74 3.25
C GLU A 200 -13.36 -19.16 2.21
N LYS A 201 -14.27 -18.27 1.83
CA LYS A 201 -15.29 -18.49 0.80
C LYS A 201 -14.90 -17.87 -0.55
N HIS A 202 -13.64 -17.50 -0.71
CA HIS A 202 -13.11 -16.79 -1.88
C HIS A 202 -13.83 -15.49 -2.20
N ARG A 203 -14.34 -14.78 -1.18
CA ARG A 203 -14.89 -13.43 -1.34
C ARG A 203 -13.81 -12.42 -1.02
N ARG A 204 -13.69 -11.41 -1.86
CA ARG A 204 -12.88 -10.25 -1.53
C ARG A 204 -13.66 -9.35 -0.56
N ILE A 205 -13.16 -9.23 0.65
CA ILE A 205 -13.70 -8.35 1.69
C ILE A 205 -12.85 -7.09 1.69
N LEU A 206 -13.52 -5.94 1.64
CA LEU A 206 -12.90 -4.64 1.75
C LEU A 206 -13.47 -3.92 2.96
N PHE A 207 -12.62 -3.29 3.72
CA PHE A 207 -13.00 -2.39 4.81
C PHE A 207 -12.14 -1.13 4.72
N GLY A 208 -12.65 -0.01 5.20
CA GLY A 208 -11.97 1.27 5.24
C GLY A 208 -12.29 2.02 6.51
N TRP A 209 -11.53 3.05 6.78
CA TRP A 209 -11.76 3.95 7.88
C TRP A 209 -12.86 4.95 7.49
N LEU A 210 -13.90 5.03 8.31
CA LEU A 210 -14.96 6.03 8.16
C LEU A 210 -14.51 7.33 8.83
N GLY A 211 -13.60 8.02 8.18
CA GLY A 211 -13.01 9.27 8.69
C GLY A 211 -11.93 9.81 7.76
N ASN A 212 -11.36 10.95 8.12
CA ASN A 212 -10.15 11.49 7.50
C ASN A 212 -9.29 12.22 8.56
N SER A 213 -8.00 12.32 8.32
CA SER A 213 -7.02 12.85 9.27
C SER A 213 -7.04 14.38 9.44
N LYS A 214 -7.90 15.08 8.70
CA LYS A 214 -8.02 16.55 8.74
C LYS A 214 -9.29 17.03 9.45
N SER A 215 -10.23 16.14 9.73
CA SER A 215 -11.47 16.46 10.42
C SER A 215 -11.35 16.22 11.92
N GLU A 216 -11.84 17.15 12.69
CA GLU A 216 -12.09 16.97 14.12
C GLU A 216 -13.47 16.33 14.29
N TYR A 217 -13.48 15.10 14.77
CA TYR A 217 -14.73 14.38 15.07
C TYR A 217 -15.07 14.57 16.54
N PRO A 218 -16.36 14.79 16.88
CA PRO A 218 -16.79 14.83 18.28
C PRO A 218 -16.73 13.40 18.86
N THR A 219 -15.55 13.00 19.28
CA THR A 219 -15.32 11.75 20.01
C THR A 219 -15.20 12.06 21.48
N ASP A 220 -16.10 11.52 22.27
CA ASP A 220 -16.04 11.56 23.74
C ASP A 220 -15.00 10.56 24.28
#